data_60ca7a71bee858e00756f0f4fdfbaf4b
#
_entry.id   60ca7a71bee858e00756f0f4fdfbaf4b
#
_cell.length_a   1.000
_cell.length_b   1.000
_cell.length_c   1.000
_cell.angle_alpha   90.00
_cell.angle_beta   90.00
_cell.angle_gamma   90.00
#
_symmetry.space_group_name_H-M   'P 1'
#
loop_
_entity.id
_entity.type
_entity.pdbx_description
1 polymer ?
#
loop_
_entity_poly.entity_id
_entity_poly.type
_entity_poly.pdbx_seq_one_letter_code
_entity_poly.pdbx_strand_id
1 'polypeptide(L)'
;GAVQYAPMGRLWTDDLIVFTNGTDLQREERIALERNNVGVHTDAIRRLESDNGRLQAVVLESGERIERDAGFIGDEYSQPATAFAETLGATSSVNEWGMTTLDVDDTSQTGITGLYVIGDARTGFSGLIAAAAEGAACAESIVHEIATQRWSLQ
;
A
#
# COMPACT_ATOMS: atom_id res chain seq x y z
N GLY A 1 9.97 4.34 0.84
CA GLY A 1 10.31 3.94 -0.52
C GLY A 1 10.94 2.56 -0.59
N ALA A 2 11.32 2.09 -1.79
CA ALA A 2 11.84 0.72 -2.03
C ALA A 2 13.02 0.33 -1.12
N VAL A 3 13.88 1.28 -0.76
CA VAL A 3 15.02 1.04 0.13
C VAL A 3 14.60 0.59 1.53
N GLN A 4 13.49 1.09 2.04
CA GLN A 4 12.99 0.73 3.38
C GLN A 4 12.50 -0.73 3.44
N TYR A 5 12.08 -1.30 2.30
CA TYR A 5 11.62 -2.69 2.20
C TYR A 5 12.77 -3.68 1.93
N ALA A 6 13.96 -3.21 1.54
CA ALA A 6 15.08 -4.08 1.23
C ALA A 6 15.47 -5.03 2.38
N PRO A 7 15.50 -4.62 3.67
CA PRO A 7 15.78 -5.53 4.77
C PRO A 7 14.79 -6.69 4.86
N MET A 8 13.51 -6.44 4.60
CA MET A 8 12.48 -7.51 4.57
C MET A 8 12.66 -8.43 3.35
N GLY A 9 12.96 -7.86 2.18
CA GLY A 9 13.22 -8.63 0.97
C GLY A 9 14.37 -9.62 1.15
N ARG A 10 15.42 -9.22 1.88
CA ARG A 10 16.57 -10.07 2.20
C ARG A 10 16.24 -11.29 3.07
N LEU A 11 15.10 -11.31 3.76
CA LEU A 11 14.63 -12.50 4.49
C LEU A 11 14.15 -13.61 3.55
N TRP A 12 13.79 -13.27 2.30
CA TRP A 12 13.19 -14.20 1.36
C TRP A 12 14.12 -14.58 0.20
N THR A 13 15.10 -13.74 -0.12
CA THR A 13 16.02 -14.00 -1.23
C THR A 13 17.38 -13.39 -1.00
N ASP A 14 18.41 -14.07 -1.51
CA ASP A 14 19.76 -13.54 -1.61
C ASP A 14 19.99 -12.76 -2.91
N ASP A 15 19.12 -12.91 -3.90
CA ASP A 15 19.14 -12.18 -5.16
C ASP A 15 18.11 -11.05 -5.15
N LEU A 16 18.44 -9.98 -4.43
CA LEU A 16 17.60 -8.80 -4.31
C LEU A 16 18.22 -7.62 -5.07
N ILE A 17 17.39 -6.93 -5.85
CA ILE A 17 17.74 -5.68 -6.54
C ILE A 17 16.72 -4.61 -6.19
N VAL A 18 17.21 -3.42 -5.86
CA VAL A 18 16.40 -2.20 -5.74
C VAL A 18 16.49 -1.41 -7.05
N PHE A 19 15.35 -1.14 -7.66
CA PHE A 19 15.19 -0.24 -8.79
C PHE A 19 14.61 1.07 -8.28
N THR A 20 15.34 2.17 -8.44
CA THR A 20 14.89 3.48 -7.93
C THR A 20 14.07 4.27 -8.95
N ASN A 21 13.92 3.73 -10.15
CA ASN A 21 13.13 4.32 -11.25
C ASN A 21 13.48 5.81 -11.51
N GLY A 22 14.75 6.11 -11.63
CA GLY A 22 15.23 7.46 -11.92
C GLY A 22 15.42 8.36 -10.69
N THR A 23 15.17 7.84 -9.48
CA THR A 23 15.40 8.60 -8.24
C THR A 23 16.81 8.31 -7.70
N ASP A 24 17.51 9.37 -7.32
CA ASP A 24 18.81 9.23 -6.68
C ASP A 24 18.68 8.75 -5.23
N LEU A 25 19.56 7.83 -4.84
CA LEU A 25 19.69 7.38 -3.47
C LEU A 25 20.60 8.31 -2.66
N GLN A 26 20.24 8.51 -1.40
CA GLN A 26 21.16 9.13 -0.45
C GLN A 26 22.39 8.23 -0.26
N ARG A 27 23.52 8.86 0.09
CA ARG A 27 24.79 8.14 0.25
C ARG A 27 24.69 7.01 1.27
N GLU A 28 24.02 7.26 2.37
CA GLU A 28 23.82 6.31 3.47
C GLU A 28 22.98 5.11 3.03
N GLU A 29 21.95 5.35 2.24
CA GLU A 29 21.09 4.29 1.67
C GLU A 29 21.88 3.39 0.73
N ARG A 30 22.68 3.98 -0.16
CA ARG A 30 23.55 3.23 -1.07
C ARG A 30 24.53 2.35 -0.31
N ILE A 31 25.21 2.89 0.69
CA ILE A 31 26.16 2.15 1.53
C ILE A 31 25.45 1.00 2.26
N ALA A 32 24.24 1.23 2.77
CA ALA A 32 23.46 0.19 3.45
C ALA A 32 23.10 -0.97 2.52
N LEU A 33 22.65 -0.67 1.29
CA LEU A 33 22.32 -1.68 0.29
C LEU A 33 23.56 -2.49 -0.12
N GLU A 34 24.68 -1.82 -0.44
CA GLU A 34 25.93 -2.44 -0.83
C GLU A 34 26.49 -3.38 0.26
N ARG A 35 26.47 -2.96 1.54
CA ARG A 35 26.91 -3.78 2.68
C ARG A 35 26.09 -5.06 2.86
N ASN A 36 24.85 -5.04 2.39
CA ASN A 36 23.93 -6.18 2.47
C ASN A 36 23.83 -6.95 1.15
N ASN A 37 24.75 -6.74 0.20
CA ASN A 37 24.75 -7.38 -1.11
C ASN A 37 23.43 -7.22 -1.87
N VAL A 38 22.81 -6.04 -1.78
CA VAL A 38 21.62 -5.70 -2.55
C VAL A 38 22.04 -4.94 -3.80
N GLY A 39 21.67 -5.46 -4.97
CA GLY A 39 21.89 -4.78 -6.25
C GLY A 39 21.07 -3.48 -6.33
N VAL A 40 21.58 -2.49 -7.06
CA VAL A 40 20.89 -1.21 -7.25
C VAL A 40 20.97 -0.80 -8.71
N HIS A 41 19.81 -0.50 -9.30
CA HIS A 41 19.69 0.18 -10.58
C HIS A 41 18.93 1.49 -10.40
N THR A 42 19.56 2.59 -10.79
CA THR A 42 19.00 3.94 -10.66
C THR A 42 18.32 4.45 -11.91
N ASP A 43 18.53 3.79 -13.05
CA ASP A 43 17.88 4.15 -14.32
C ASP A 43 16.36 4.02 -14.22
N ALA A 44 15.65 4.86 -14.98
CA ALA A 44 14.20 4.77 -15.09
C ALA A 44 13.77 3.43 -15.72
N ILE A 45 12.68 2.88 -15.18
CA ILE A 45 12.07 1.66 -15.71
C ILE A 45 11.24 2.02 -16.95
N ARG A 46 11.58 1.44 -18.08
CA ARG A 46 10.83 1.61 -19.32
C ARG A 46 9.59 0.72 -19.39
N ARG A 47 9.73 -0.55 -18.97
CA ARG A 47 8.63 -1.53 -18.93
C ARG A 47 8.99 -2.75 -18.10
N LEU A 48 7.95 -3.47 -17.69
CA LEU A 48 8.06 -4.83 -17.16
C LEU A 48 7.69 -5.82 -18.27
N GLU A 49 8.51 -6.85 -18.45
CA GLU A 49 8.21 -7.97 -19.35
C GLU A 49 7.59 -9.11 -18.55
N SER A 50 6.50 -9.65 -19.06
CA SER A 50 5.83 -10.79 -18.44
C SER A 50 5.41 -11.81 -19.50
N ASP A 51 5.36 -13.08 -19.09
CA ASP A 51 4.78 -14.17 -19.87
C ASP A 51 3.76 -14.92 -19.00
N ASN A 52 2.56 -15.11 -19.54
CA ASN A 52 1.45 -15.76 -18.84
C ASN A 52 1.21 -15.24 -17.41
N GLY A 53 1.34 -13.92 -17.20
CA GLY A 53 1.15 -13.27 -15.90
C GLY A 53 2.32 -13.39 -14.93
N ARG A 54 3.45 -13.95 -15.35
CA ARG A 54 4.69 -14.04 -14.55
C ARG A 54 5.71 -13.02 -15.05
N LEU A 55 6.28 -12.26 -14.11
CA LEU A 55 7.39 -11.36 -14.40
C LEU A 55 8.56 -12.15 -14.99
N GLN A 56 9.17 -11.63 -16.05
CA GLN A 56 10.34 -12.20 -16.71
C GLN A 56 11.54 -11.26 -16.60
N ALA A 57 11.30 -9.96 -16.75
CA ALA A 57 12.37 -8.97 -16.68
C ALA A 57 11.86 -7.56 -16.39
N VAL A 58 12.77 -6.75 -15.87
CA VAL A 58 12.69 -5.30 -15.83
C VAL A 58 13.56 -4.76 -16.96
N VAL A 59 13.00 -3.89 -17.81
CA VAL A 59 13.75 -3.22 -18.89
C VAL A 59 13.88 -1.74 -18.56
N LEU A 60 15.10 -1.26 -18.54
CA LEU A 60 15.44 0.13 -18.22
C LEU A 60 15.39 1.01 -19.48
N GLU A 61 15.35 2.32 -19.30
CA GLU A 61 15.42 3.29 -20.40
C GLU A 61 16.75 3.22 -21.17
N SER A 62 17.84 2.81 -20.51
CA SER A 62 19.12 2.50 -21.15
C SER A 62 19.06 1.35 -22.16
N GLY A 63 17.99 0.54 -22.11
CA GLY A 63 17.84 -0.68 -22.90
C GLY A 63 18.36 -1.93 -22.17
N GLU A 64 18.94 -1.81 -20.99
CA GLU A 64 19.34 -2.95 -20.17
C GLU A 64 18.12 -3.77 -19.78
N ARG A 65 18.25 -5.10 -19.87
CA ARG A 65 17.22 -6.07 -19.52
C ARG A 65 17.71 -6.92 -18.35
N ILE A 66 17.03 -6.86 -17.22
CA ILE A 66 17.38 -7.55 -15.98
C ILE A 66 16.31 -8.58 -15.69
N GLU A 67 16.67 -9.86 -15.69
CA GLU A 67 15.73 -10.96 -15.42
C GLU A 67 15.29 -10.93 -13.96
N ARG A 68 13.97 -11.05 -13.72
CA ARG A 68 13.34 -11.11 -12.41
C ARG A 68 12.09 -11.96 -12.46
N ASP A 69 11.89 -12.80 -11.43
CA ASP A 69 10.71 -13.66 -11.30
C ASP A 69 9.59 -13.00 -10.51
N ALA A 70 9.91 -12.04 -9.66
CA ALA A 70 8.96 -11.31 -8.82
C ALA A 70 9.43 -9.87 -8.57
N GLY A 71 8.49 -8.99 -8.21
CA GLY A 71 8.78 -7.61 -7.85
C GLY A 71 7.76 -7.07 -6.85
N PHE A 72 8.23 -6.21 -5.96
CA PHE A 72 7.40 -5.40 -5.09
C PHE A 72 7.45 -3.96 -5.57
N ILE A 73 6.29 -3.33 -5.68
CA ILE A 73 6.16 -1.93 -6.10
C ILE A 73 5.87 -1.12 -4.84
N GLY A 74 6.60 -0.03 -4.64
CA GLY A 74 6.38 0.87 -3.51
C GLY A 74 5.05 1.63 -3.61
N ASP A 75 4.52 2.01 -2.45
CA ASP A 75 3.21 2.66 -2.34
C ASP A 75 3.16 4.04 -3.00
N GLU A 76 4.31 4.66 -3.25
CA GLU A 76 4.41 5.95 -3.94
C GLU A 76 3.81 5.98 -5.36
N TYR A 77 3.58 4.81 -5.95
CA TYR A 77 2.93 4.66 -7.26
C TYR A 77 1.47 4.24 -7.16
N SER A 78 0.96 4.02 -5.94
CA SER A 78 -0.44 3.68 -5.72
C SER A 78 -1.26 4.95 -5.43
N GLN A 79 -2.41 5.07 -6.09
CA GLN A 79 -3.40 6.09 -5.74
C GLN A 79 -4.43 5.43 -4.82
N PRO A 80 -4.74 6.01 -3.65
CA PRO A 80 -5.80 5.48 -2.81
C PRO A 80 -7.12 5.42 -3.59
N ALA A 81 -7.77 4.27 -3.62
CA ALA A 81 -9.08 4.11 -4.26
C ALA A 81 -10.22 4.77 -3.46
N THR A 82 -9.87 5.69 -2.56
CA THR A 82 -10.76 6.36 -1.60
C THR A 82 -11.35 7.67 -2.10
N ALA A 83 -10.86 8.19 -3.24
CA ALA A 83 -11.29 9.47 -3.79
C ALA A 83 -12.82 9.56 -4.01
N PHE A 84 -13.51 8.44 -4.29
CA PHE A 84 -14.97 8.44 -4.39
C PHE A 84 -15.65 8.82 -3.07
N ALA A 85 -15.12 8.38 -1.92
CA ALA A 85 -15.66 8.72 -0.61
C ALA A 85 -15.52 10.22 -0.29
N GLU A 86 -14.40 10.82 -0.70
CA GLU A 86 -14.20 12.27 -0.61
C GLU A 86 -15.20 13.03 -1.48
N THR A 87 -15.57 12.51 -2.66
CA THR A 87 -16.64 13.13 -3.49
C THR A 87 -18.02 13.07 -2.83
N LEU A 88 -18.24 12.15 -1.88
CA LEU A 88 -19.45 12.09 -1.06
C LEU A 88 -19.38 13.02 0.17
N GLY A 89 -18.24 13.67 0.40
CA GLY A 89 -18.01 14.61 1.51
C GLY A 89 -17.30 13.99 2.72
N ALA A 90 -16.78 12.77 2.61
CA ALA A 90 -15.92 12.21 3.66
C ALA A 90 -14.60 12.98 3.74
N THR A 91 -14.11 13.19 4.97
CA THR A 91 -12.82 13.83 5.21
C THR A 91 -11.69 12.81 5.24
N SER A 92 -10.50 13.28 4.89
CA SER A 92 -9.27 12.51 4.95
C SER A 92 -8.18 13.26 5.70
N SER A 93 -7.26 12.52 6.28
CA SER A 93 -6.07 13.06 6.95
C SER A 93 -4.82 12.28 6.53
N VAL A 94 -3.65 12.87 6.80
CA VAL A 94 -2.36 12.20 6.56
C VAL A 94 -1.89 11.62 7.88
N ASN A 95 -1.64 10.32 7.91
CA ASN A 95 -1.16 9.63 9.09
C ASN A 95 0.35 9.90 9.35
N GLU A 96 0.88 9.38 10.47
CA GLU A 96 2.28 9.54 10.86
C GLU A 96 3.30 8.98 9.85
N TRP A 97 2.88 8.10 8.95
CA TRP A 97 3.72 7.54 7.86
C TRP A 97 3.55 8.28 6.53
N GLY A 98 2.80 9.39 6.50
CA GLY A 98 2.59 10.19 5.30
C GLY A 98 1.55 9.61 4.33
N MET A 99 0.76 8.60 4.75
CA MET A 99 -0.30 8.02 3.93
C MET A 99 -1.62 8.74 4.17
N THR A 100 -2.36 9.02 3.09
CA THR A 100 -3.71 9.58 3.19
C THR A 100 -4.70 8.48 3.54
N THR A 101 -5.47 8.70 4.60
CA THR A 101 -6.50 7.78 5.10
C THR A 101 -7.80 8.53 5.33
N LEU A 102 -8.94 7.84 5.24
CA LEU A 102 -10.24 8.44 5.54
C LEU A 102 -10.48 8.51 7.05
N ASP A 103 -11.03 9.62 7.49
CA ASP A 103 -11.36 9.84 8.90
C ASP A 103 -12.64 9.07 9.27
N VAL A 104 -12.56 8.30 10.34
CA VAL A 104 -13.68 7.50 10.88
C VAL A 104 -13.70 7.56 12.40
N ASP A 105 -14.86 7.27 12.97
CA ASP A 105 -15.03 7.07 14.39
C ASP A 105 -14.66 5.63 14.86
N ASP A 106 -14.90 5.33 16.13
CA ASP A 106 -14.61 4.02 16.73
C ASP A 106 -15.45 2.88 16.15
N THR A 107 -16.55 3.19 15.45
CA THR A 107 -17.42 2.23 14.76
C THR A 107 -17.08 2.06 13.28
N SER A 108 -16.01 2.69 12.83
CA SER A 108 -15.58 2.76 11.43
C SER A 108 -16.51 3.60 10.52
N GLN A 109 -17.41 4.39 11.07
CA GLN A 109 -18.26 5.29 10.31
C GLN A 109 -17.53 6.60 10.02
N THR A 110 -17.67 7.10 8.80
CA THR A 110 -17.20 8.44 8.42
C THR A 110 -18.15 9.51 8.95
N GLY A 111 -17.82 10.79 8.74
CA GLY A 111 -18.76 11.89 8.98
C GLY A 111 -20.05 11.82 8.13
N ILE A 112 -20.15 10.89 7.20
CA ILE A 112 -21.33 10.67 6.34
C ILE A 112 -22.11 9.46 6.85
N THR A 113 -23.35 9.68 7.25
CA THR A 113 -24.22 8.62 7.76
C THR A 113 -24.35 7.47 6.78
N GLY A 114 -24.08 6.25 7.23
CA GLY A 114 -24.15 5.03 6.43
C GLY A 114 -22.95 4.76 5.53
N LEU A 115 -21.90 5.57 5.62
CA LEU A 115 -20.64 5.34 4.94
C LEU A 115 -19.57 4.90 5.97
N TYR A 116 -19.10 3.66 5.83
CA TYR A 116 -18.11 3.03 6.70
C TYR A 116 -16.83 2.75 5.93
N VAL A 117 -15.69 2.82 6.60
CA VAL A 117 -14.37 2.58 6.00
C VAL A 117 -13.54 1.69 6.92
N ILE A 118 -12.96 0.64 6.35
CA ILE A 118 -12.16 -0.36 7.05
C ILE A 118 -10.86 -0.66 6.29
N GLY A 119 -9.97 -1.38 6.94
CA GLY A 119 -8.72 -1.86 6.33
C GLY A 119 -7.77 -0.73 5.94
N ASP A 120 -7.07 -0.91 4.84
CA ASP A 120 -6.02 0.02 4.39
C ASP A 120 -6.54 1.42 4.09
N ALA A 121 -7.80 1.57 3.69
CA ALA A 121 -8.43 2.87 3.48
C ALA A 121 -8.56 3.70 4.78
N ARG A 122 -8.62 3.03 5.95
CA ARG A 122 -8.67 3.63 7.28
C ARG A 122 -7.29 3.86 7.88
N THR A 123 -6.37 2.91 7.71
CA THR A 123 -5.09 2.88 8.44
C THR A 123 -3.87 3.14 7.57
N GLY A 124 -4.04 3.11 6.24
CA GLY A 124 -2.96 3.14 5.26
C GLY A 124 -2.39 1.75 4.98
N PHE A 125 -2.16 0.94 6.01
CA PHE A 125 -1.75 -0.46 5.88
C PHE A 125 -2.15 -1.25 7.14
N SER A 126 -3.07 -2.20 6.99
CA SER A 126 -3.55 -3.04 8.09
C SER A 126 -3.13 -4.51 7.97
N GLY A 127 -2.89 -4.97 6.77
CA GLY A 127 -2.72 -6.38 6.46
C GLY A 127 -4.03 -7.16 6.41
N LEU A 128 -4.02 -8.27 5.69
CA LEU A 128 -5.22 -9.04 5.34
C LEU A 128 -6.08 -9.48 6.54
N ILE A 129 -5.44 -10.01 7.57
CA ILE A 129 -6.15 -10.52 8.77
C ILE A 129 -6.76 -9.38 9.56
N ALA A 130 -6.05 -8.27 9.73
CA ALA A 130 -6.55 -7.11 10.45
C ALA A 130 -7.72 -6.46 9.69
N ALA A 131 -7.60 -6.29 8.38
CA ALA A 131 -8.68 -5.78 7.53
C ALA A 131 -9.95 -6.66 7.62
N ALA A 132 -9.80 -7.99 7.65
CA ALA A 132 -10.91 -8.91 7.83
C ALA A 132 -11.57 -8.78 9.21
N ALA A 133 -10.78 -8.63 10.27
CA ALA A 133 -11.29 -8.43 11.63
C ALA A 133 -12.04 -7.09 11.77
N GLU A 134 -11.51 -6.02 11.21
CA GLU A 134 -12.19 -4.72 11.15
C GLU A 134 -13.53 -4.82 10.41
N GLY A 135 -13.57 -5.57 9.28
CA GLY A 135 -14.80 -5.83 8.54
C GLY A 135 -15.87 -6.52 9.38
N ALA A 136 -15.48 -7.51 10.18
CA ALA A 136 -16.40 -8.21 11.07
C ALA A 136 -16.94 -7.29 12.17
N ALA A 137 -16.07 -6.51 12.82
CA ALA A 137 -16.47 -5.56 13.86
C ALA A 137 -17.36 -4.44 13.31
N CYS A 138 -17.05 -3.90 12.16
CA CYS A 138 -17.86 -2.89 11.49
C CYS A 138 -19.27 -3.45 11.14
N ALA A 139 -19.34 -4.66 10.61
CA ALA A 139 -20.64 -5.30 10.30
C ALA A 139 -21.49 -5.48 11.56
N GLU A 140 -20.90 -5.86 12.70
CA GLU A 140 -21.61 -5.95 14.00
C GLU A 140 -22.15 -4.58 14.43
N SER A 141 -21.35 -3.52 14.32
CA SER A 141 -21.75 -2.15 14.62
C SER A 141 -22.95 -1.69 13.77
N ILE A 142 -22.90 -1.97 12.46
CA ILE A 142 -23.99 -1.65 11.52
C ILE A 142 -25.28 -2.39 11.90
N VAL A 143 -25.19 -3.68 12.21
CA VAL A 143 -26.36 -4.48 12.62
C VAL A 143 -26.96 -3.93 13.91
N HIS A 144 -26.13 -3.58 14.89
CA HIS A 144 -26.59 -2.99 16.15
C HIS A 144 -27.27 -1.63 15.94
N GLU A 145 -26.72 -0.78 15.10
CA GLU A 145 -27.32 0.52 14.76
C GLU A 145 -28.68 0.35 14.11
N ILE A 146 -28.80 -0.51 13.10
CA ILE A 146 -30.08 -0.78 12.41
C ILE A 146 -31.11 -1.36 13.39
N ALA A 147 -30.71 -2.27 14.27
CA ALA A 147 -31.60 -2.87 15.26
C ALA A 147 -32.14 -1.81 16.24
N THR A 148 -31.25 -0.94 16.72
CA THR A 148 -31.61 0.15 17.66
C THR A 148 -32.55 1.17 17.00
N GLN A 149 -32.27 1.56 15.77
CA GLN A 149 -33.13 2.48 15.00
C GLN A 149 -34.54 1.89 14.81
N ARG A 150 -34.64 0.61 14.43
CA ARG A 150 -35.95 -0.07 14.27
C ARG A 150 -36.70 -0.22 15.57
N TRP A 151 -36.00 -0.45 16.67
CA TRP A 151 -36.62 -0.56 17.99
C TRP A 151 -37.23 0.76 18.46
N SER A 152 -36.56 1.87 18.20
CA SER A 152 -37.01 3.21 18.59
C SER A 152 -38.15 3.76 17.75
N LEU A 153 -38.50 3.13 16.63
CA LEU A 153 -39.62 3.50 15.75
C LEU A 153 -40.94 2.78 16.10
N GLN A 154 -40.93 1.87 17.07
CA GLN A 154 -42.14 1.18 17.57
C GLN A 154 -42.69 1.87 18.82
#